data_11437c6d6976373f15cc213c6145ea34
#
_entry.id   11437c6d6976373f15cc213c6145ea34
#
_cell.length_a   1.000
_cell.length_b   1.000
_cell.length_c   1.000
_cell.angle_alpha   90.00
_cell.angle_beta   90.00
_cell.angle_gamma   90.00
#
_symmetry.space_group_name_H-M   'P 1'
#
loop_
_entity.id
_entity.type
_entity.pdbx_description
1 polymer ?
#
loop_
_entity_poly.entity_id
_entity_poly.type
_entity_poly.pdbx_seq_one_letter_code
_entity_poly.pdbx_strand_id
1 'polypeptide(L)'
;AEAQGVKGTEQSETVPQSGEDQTGSLVTSPLVGTFYAAPSQDLPPYVQVGDKVKKGQVLAIVEAMKLMNEIESDFDGEIAEIYVENGQPVEYGQKLFRIR
;
A
#
# COMPACT_ATOMS: atom_id res chain seq x y z
N ALA A 1 21.64 -9.00 -28.53
CA ALA A 1 21.69 -8.67 -28.18
C ALA A 1 21.51 -8.55 -27.90
N GLU A 2 21.39 -8.33 -27.59
CA GLU A 2 21.29 -7.92 -27.04
C GLU A 2 21.08 -7.77 -26.58
N ALA A 3 21.05 -8.23 -26.84
CA ALA A 3 20.94 -7.83 -26.18
C ALA A 3 20.68 -7.86 -25.83
N GLN A 4 20.46 -7.85 -25.72
CA GLN A 4 20.28 -7.56 -25.13
C GLN A 4 20.01 -7.52 -24.64
N GLY A 5 19.85 -7.92 -24.82
CA GLY A 5 19.70 -7.57 -24.00
C GLY A 5 19.34 -7.68 -23.67
N VAL A 6 19.18 -7.92 -23.72
CA VAL A 6 18.99 -7.68 -23.15
C VAL A 6 18.73 -7.73 -22.74
N LYS A 7 18.57 -8.04 -22.73
CA LYS A 7 18.40 -7.82 -22.09
C LYS A 7 18.03 -7.67 -21.55
N GLY A 8 17.67 -7.98 -21.67
CA GLY A 8 17.45 -7.51 -20.81
C GLY A 8 16.96 -7.54 -20.41
N THR A 9 16.66 -7.79 -20.38
CA THR A 9 16.41 -7.39 -19.80
C THR A 9 15.92 -7.31 -19.41
N GLU A 10 15.62 -7.48 -19.41
CA GLU A 10 15.43 -6.96 -18.83
C GLU A 10 15.06 -6.69 -18.37
N GLN A 11 14.71 -6.91 -18.38
CA GLN A 11 14.61 -6.31 -17.75
C GLN A 11 14.29 -5.73 -17.42
N SER A 12 13.96 -5.90 -17.49
CA SER A 12 13.92 -4.98 -17.01
C SER A 12 13.61 -4.35 -16.95
N GLU A 13 13.35 -4.36 -16.87
CA GLU A 13 13.33 -3.53 -16.51
C GLU A 13 13.16 -2.68 -16.28
N THR A 14 12.88 -2.82 -16.24
CA THR A 14 12.87 -1.91 -15.80
C THR A 14 12.77 -1.18 -15.45
N VAL A 15 12.65 -1.21 -15.33
CA VAL A 15 12.71 -0.43 -14.81
C VAL A 15 12.67 0.30 -14.39
N PRO A 16 12.75 0.63 -14.27
CA PRO A 16 12.76 1.44 -13.70
C PRO A 16 12.61 2.02 -13.25
N GLN A 17 12.39 2.10 -12.93
CA GLN A 17 12.29 2.67 -12.37
C GLN A 17 12.35 3.17 -11.72
N SER A 18 12.30 3.06 -11.48
CA SER A 18 12.38 3.44 -10.84
C SER A 18 12.73 3.34 -10.09
N GLY A 19 12.99 2.95 -9.93
CA GLY A 19 13.26 2.71 -9.23
C GLY A 19 13.52 2.73 -8.33
N GLU A 20 13.69 2.91 -8.18
CA GLU A 20 13.84 3.17 -7.32
C GLU A 20 13.15 3.19 -6.35
N ASP A 21 12.71 3.36 -6.32
CA ASP A 21 11.86 3.61 -5.33
C ASP A 21 10.93 2.53 -5.02
N GLN A 22 11.35 1.29 -5.14
CA GLN A 22 10.62 0.13 -4.71
C GLN A 22 11.15 -0.41 -3.39
N THR A 23 11.89 0.43 -2.66
CA THR A 23 12.37 0.03 -1.35
C THR A 23 11.25 0.07 -0.34
N GLY A 24 11.32 -0.79 0.66
CA GLY A 24 10.35 -0.85 1.72
C GLY A 24 9.45 -2.05 1.63
N SER A 25 8.41 -2.04 2.42
CA SER A 25 7.50 -3.16 2.57
C SER A 25 6.11 -2.76 2.18
N LEU A 26 5.37 -3.70 1.62
CA LEU A 26 4.01 -3.46 1.17
C LEU A 26 3.00 -3.95 2.21
N VAL A 27 1.97 -3.14 2.44
CA VAL A 27 0.79 -3.55 3.17
C VAL A 27 -0.29 -3.80 2.15
N THR A 28 -0.84 -5.01 2.13
CA THR A 28 -1.84 -5.41 1.15
C THR A 28 -3.15 -5.71 1.85
N SER A 29 -4.24 -5.70 1.08
CA SER A 29 -5.56 -5.98 1.64
C SER A 29 -5.72 -7.47 1.91
N PRO A 30 -6.12 -7.86 3.12
CA PRO A 30 -6.39 -9.27 3.43
C PRO A 30 -7.79 -9.69 3.01
N LEU A 31 -8.59 -8.78 2.47
CA LEU A 31 -10.01 -9.03 2.20
C LEU A 31 -10.42 -8.32 0.92
N VAL A 32 -11.52 -8.81 0.34
CA VAL A 32 -12.24 -8.09 -0.70
C VAL A 32 -13.24 -7.18 0.00
N GLY A 33 -13.21 -5.88 -0.29
CA GLY A 33 -14.14 -4.95 0.35
C GLY A 33 -13.93 -3.53 -0.10
N THR A 34 -14.31 -2.59 0.75
CA THR A 34 -14.17 -1.17 0.47
C THR A 34 -13.15 -0.56 1.42
N PHE A 35 -12.20 0.16 0.85
CA PHE A 35 -11.13 0.81 1.61
C PHE A 35 -11.61 2.14 2.17
N TYR A 36 -11.35 2.38 3.46
CA TYR A 36 -11.58 3.68 4.07
C TYR A 36 -10.30 4.14 4.76
N ALA A 37 -9.88 5.36 4.44
CA ALA A 37 -8.66 5.93 4.99
C ALA A 37 -8.85 6.45 6.42
N ALA A 38 -10.10 6.63 6.85
CA ALA A 38 -10.42 7.21 8.14
C ALA A 38 -11.54 6.41 8.80
N PRO A 39 -11.70 6.53 10.12
CA PRO A 39 -12.78 5.79 10.82
C PRO A 39 -14.17 6.29 10.46
N SER A 40 -14.30 7.53 9.98
CA SER A 40 -15.56 8.05 9.48
C SER A 40 -15.29 9.19 8.53
N GLN A 41 -16.34 9.62 7.81
CA GLN A 41 -16.21 10.70 6.83
C GLN A 41 -15.80 12.03 7.45
N ASP A 42 -16.13 12.22 8.72
CA ASP A 42 -15.88 13.49 9.40
C ASP A 42 -14.53 13.55 10.09
N LEU A 43 -13.74 12.48 10.03
CA LEU A 43 -12.48 12.41 10.73
C LEU A 43 -11.33 12.40 9.73
N PRO A 44 -10.13 12.85 10.18
CA PRO A 44 -8.97 12.83 9.31
C PRO A 44 -8.52 11.38 9.07
N PRO A 45 -7.76 11.15 8.00
CA PRO A 45 -7.24 9.81 7.74
C PRO A 45 -6.32 9.35 8.87
N TYR A 46 -6.22 8.04 9.03
CA TYR A 46 -5.33 7.47 10.04
C TYR A 46 -3.88 7.86 9.77
N VAL A 47 -3.47 7.87 8.50
CA VAL A 47 -2.10 8.19 8.12
C VAL A 47 -2.08 8.92 6.79
N GLN A 48 -0.98 9.64 6.55
CA GLN A 48 -0.71 10.32 5.30
C GLN A 48 0.71 10.00 4.88
N VAL A 49 1.02 10.26 3.60
CA VAL A 49 2.38 10.09 3.11
C VAL A 49 3.32 10.95 3.95
N GLY A 50 4.41 10.34 4.41
CA GLY A 50 5.37 11.00 5.27
C GLY A 50 5.19 10.72 6.75
N ASP A 51 4.06 10.15 7.15
CA ASP A 51 3.82 9.83 8.56
C ASP A 51 4.65 8.65 8.99
N LYS A 52 5.13 8.70 10.24
CA LYS A 52 5.84 7.57 10.82
C LYS A 52 4.84 6.62 11.45
N VAL A 53 5.06 5.33 11.25
CA VAL A 53 4.16 4.30 11.74
C VAL A 53 4.96 3.21 12.44
N LYS A 54 4.26 2.48 13.31
CA LYS A 54 4.84 1.37 14.05
C LYS A 54 4.04 0.12 13.79
N LYS A 55 4.70 -1.01 13.96
CA LYS A 55 4.04 -2.30 13.85
C LYS A 55 2.83 -2.33 14.79
N GLY A 56 1.69 -2.77 14.27
CA GLY A 56 0.45 -2.83 15.03
C GLY A 56 -0.40 -1.58 14.98
N GLN A 57 0.12 -0.51 14.40
CA GLN A 57 -0.65 0.73 14.28
C GLN A 57 -1.71 0.59 13.19
N VAL A 58 -2.93 1.06 13.45
CA VAL A 58 -4.00 1.01 12.46
C VAL A 58 -3.71 2.03 11.37
N LEU A 59 -3.76 1.57 10.12
CA LEU A 59 -3.49 2.41 8.96
C LEU A 59 -4.76 2.76 8.20
N ALA A 60 -5.76 1.87 8.23
CA ALA A 60 -6.96 2.04 7.44
C ALA A 60 -7.98 1.01 7.85
N ILE A 61 -9.14 1.04 7.20
CA ILE A 61 -10.21 0.08 7.41
C ILE A 61 -10.62 -0.48 6.05
N VAL A 62 -10.86 -1.78 6.01
CA VAL A 62 -11.52 -2.41 4.85
C VAL A 62 -12.84 -2.98 5.34
N GLU A 63 -13.93 -2.45 4.79
CA GLU A 63 -15.26 -2.95 5.12
C GLU A 63 -15.58 -4.12 4.21
N ALA A 64 -15.89 -5.26 4.82
CA ALA A 64 -16.26 -6.47 4.09
C ALA A 64 -17.34 -7.18 4.87
N MET A 65 -18.40 -7.60 4.17
CA MET A 65 -19.46 -8.41 4.78
C MET A 65 -20.07 -7.74 6.02
N LYS A 66 -20.25 -6.41 5.92
CA LYS A 66 -20.85 -5.59 6.99
C LYS A 66 -19.98 -5.47 8.23
N LEU A 67 -18.71 -5.84 8.13
CA LEU A 67 -17.76 -5.70 9.23
C LEU A 67 -16.66 -4.74 8.84
N MET A 68 -16.25 -3.92 9.80
CA MET A 68 -15.17 -2.97 9.62
C MET A 68 -13.89 -3.64 10.12
N ASN A 69 -12.98 -3.95 9.20
CA ASN A 69 -11.76 -4.66 9.53
C ASN A 69 -10.60 -3.68 9.53
N GLU A 70 -9.95 -3.50 10.67
CA GLU A 70 -8.81 -2.60 10.78
C GLU A 70 -7.59 -3.22 10.13
N ILE A 71 -6.90 -2.43 9.32
CA ILE A 71 -5.68 -2.84 8.67
C ILE A 71 -4.52 -2.23 9.44
N GLU A 72 -3.68 -3.09 9.99
CA GLU A 72 -2.55 -2.66 10.82
C GLU A 72 -1.26 -2.78 10.05
N SER A 73 -0.30 -1.94 10.42
CA SER A 73 1.03 -2.05 9.86
C SER A 73 1.73 -3.27 10.42
N ASP A 74 2.39 -4.03 9.55
CA ASP A 74 3.24 -5.14 9.97
C ASP A 74 4.68 -4.67 10.16
N PHE A 75 4.95 -3.39 9.98
CA PHE A 75 6.31 -2.88 9.93
C PHE A 75 6.42 -1.54 10.64
N ASP A 76 7.62 -1.26 11.17
CA ASP A 76 7.96 0.08 11.63
C ASP A 76 8.53 0.85 10.45
N GLY A 77 8.22 2.13 10.34
CA GLY A 77 8.79 2.93 9.27
C GLY A 77 7.97 4.17 8.99
N GLU A 78 7.97 4.56 7.74
CA GLU A 78 7.32 5.79 7.28
C GLU A 78 6.48 5.46 6.05
N ILE A 79 5.30 6.05 5.96
CA ILE A 79 4.42 5.86 4.80
C ILE A 79 5.07 6.53 3.59
N ALA A 80 5.51 5.72 2.63
CA ALA A 80 6.14 6.22 1.43
C ALA A 80 5.11 6.48 0.33
N GLU A 81 4.11 5.61 0.22
CA GLU A 81 3.05 5.76 -0.78
C GLU A 81 1.76 5.17 -0.25
N ILE A 82 0.65 5.76 -0.73
CA ILE A 82 -0.69 5.23 -0.51
C ILE A 82 -1.27 4.98 -1.89
N TYR A 83 -1.65 3.75 -2.17
CA TYR A 83 -2.01 3.32 -3.53
C TYR A 83 -3.50 3.39 -3.81
N VAL A 84 -4.32 3.66 -2.79
CA VAL A 84 -5.78 3.62 -2.92
C VAL A 84 -6.39 4.86 -2.31
N GLU A 85 -7.64 5.14 -2.70
CA GLU A 85 -8.35 6.31 -2.22
C GLU A 85 -9.50 5.90 -1.32
N ASN A 86 -9.91 6.82 -0.46
CA ASN A 86 -11.02 6.59 0.46
C ASN A 86 -12.28 6.23 -0.33
N GLY A 87 -12.91 5.13 0.06
CA GLY A 87 -14.14 4.68 -0.60
C GLY A 87 -13.91 3.79 -1.81
N GLN A 88 -12.66 3.45 -2.12
CA GLN A 88 -12.33 2.64 -3.28
C GLN A 88 -12.54 1.15 -2.99
N PRO A 89 -13.15 0.41 -3.92
CA PRO A 89 -13.20 -1.05 -3.75
C PRO A 89 -11.81 -1.65 -3.91
N VAL A 90 -11.47 -2.63 -3.09
CA VAL A 90 -10.18 -3.29 -3.12
C VAL A 90 -10.38 -4.80 -3.14
N GLU A 91 -9.37 -5.49 -3.68
CA GLU A 91 -9.38 -6.94 -3.78
C GLU A 91 -8.33 -7.53 -2.86
N TYR A 92 -8.45 -8.82 -2.60
CA TYR A 92 -7.49 -9.55 -1.79
C TYR A 92 -6.10 -9.39 -2.41
N GLY A 93 -5.14 -9.01 -1.60
CA GLY A 93 -3.76 -8.85 -2.05
C GLY A 93 -3.45 -7.54 -2.74
N GLN A 94 -4.44 -6.65 -2.89
CA GLN A 94 -4.22 -5.38 -3.53
C GLN A 94 -3.32 -4.50 -2.66
N LYS A 95 -2.36 -3.82 -3.29
CA LYS A 95 -1.45 -2.93 -2.57
C LYS A 95 -2.21 -1.76 -1.98
N LEU A 96 -2.00 -1.50 -0.70
CA LEU A 96 -2.62 -0.37 -0.01
C LEU A 96 -1.59 0.69 0.33
N PHE A 97 -0.47 0.29 0.94
CA PHE A 97 0.56 1.22 1.37
C PHE A 97 1.93 0.65 1.10
N ARG A 98 2.91 1.55 0.95
CA ARG A 98 4.31 1.16 1.00
C ARG A 98 4.96 1.87 2.18
N ILE A 99 5.66 1.12 3.00
CA ILE A 99 6.33 1.61 4.20
C ILE A 99 7.83 1.43 4.00
N ARG A 100 8.58 2.50 4.17
CA ARG A 100 10.03 2.45 4.01
C ARG A 100 10.78 2.73 5.31
#